data_0bc6c5f92f555ef26bcffc02c4c2ae77
#
_entry.id   0bc6c5f92f555ef26bcffc02c4c2ae77
#
_cell.length_a   1.000
_cell.length_b   1.000
_cell.length_c   1.000
_cell.angle_alpha   90.00
_cell.angle_beta   90.00
_cell.angle_gamma   90.00
#
_symmetry.space_group_name_H-M   'P 1'
#
loop_
_entity.id
_entity.type
_entity.pdbx_description
1 polymer ?
#
loop_
_entity_poly.entity_id
_entity_poly.type
_entity_poly.pdbx_seq_one_letter_code
_entity_poly.pdbx_strand_id
1 'polypeptide(L)'
;MPATAGAATPGRPASRRIPAGYEHVDPRTATRVPLTLSLREGVPLYPGDPELAWEVATDTRTPAHDDGGYLLERVTSLGTHTASHISAPVHFVLGGKRLNQLDEDFTLMPLAVIDVRRRIRESGPDFVVTREEVRTWERRHGRIPARGCVLLLTGYAPLFYRGSGSDSPYVTTPAPGFAGSTVDWLFTARSILATGSDTLGPDATIDTALQATTRTLLHGGVTLENVGPDLPRMRPHGDWIAVNGNRPAFSGFQMGFTGFTSPR
;
A
#
# COMPACT_ATOMS: atom_id res chain seq x y z
N MET A 1 -30.73 40.15 15.17
CA MET A 1 -30.92 38.71 14.99
C MET A 1 -30.26 38.30 13.65
N PRO A 2 -29.09 37.67 13.61
CA PRO A 2 -28.55 37.16 12.34
C PRO A 2 -29.23 35.83 12.01
N ALA A 3 -29.62 35.69 10.75
CA ALA A 3 -30.27 34.50 10.22
C ALA A 3 -29.28 33.29 10.22
N THR A 4 -29.71 32.16 10.76
CA THR A 4 -29.01 30.90 10.73
C THR A 4 -29.03 30.34 9.29
N ALA A 5 -27.87 30.26 8.66
CA ALA A 5 -27.69 29.54 7.39
C ALA A 5 -27.98 28.05 7.62
N GLY A 6 -29.04 27.56 6.96
CA GLY A 6 -29.36 26.12 6.97
C GLY A 6 -28.22 25.28 6.38
N ALA A 7 -27.73 24.31 7.14
CA ALA A 7 -26.78 23.32 6.67
C ALA A 7 -27.45 22.49 5.56
N ALA A 8 -26.90 22.55 4.37
CA ALA A 8 -27.32 21.69 3.26
C ALA A 8 -27.08 20.23 3.65
N THR A 9 -28.11 19.38 3.56
CA THR A 9 -28.05 17.95 3.75
C THR A 9 -27.08 17.39 2.71
N PRO A 10 -26.04 16.62 3.07
CA PRO A 10 -25.14 16.04 2.08
C PRO A 10 -25.95 15.08 1.20
N GLY A 11 -25.97 15.36 -0.11
CA GLY A 11 -26.62 14.52 -1.10
C GLY A 11 -26.14 13.08 -0.98
N ARG A 12 -27.08 12.13 -1.07
CA ARG A 12 -26.81 10.68 -1.09
C ARG A 12 -25.72 10.41 -2.13
N PRO A 13 -24.59 9.76 -1.77
CA PRO A 13 -23.52 9.51 -2.72
C PRO A 13 -24.09 8.69 -3.89
N ALA A 14 -23.79 9.11 -5.12
CA ALA A 14 -24.15 8.39 -6.32
C ALA A 14 -23.74 6.92 -6.18
N SER A 15 -24.60 5.98 -6.58
CA SER A 15 -24.34 4.54 -6.49
C SER A 15 -22.98 4.25 -7.14
N ARG A 16 -22.02 3.76 -6.36
CA ARG A 16 -20.68 3.42 -6.85
C ARG A 16 -20.82 2.21 -7.76
N ARG A 17 -20.73 2.43 -9.06
CA ARG A 17 -20.73 1.32 -10.03
C ARG A 17 -19.41 0.57 -9.90
N ILE A 18 -19.49 -0.77 -9.86
CA ILE A 18 -18.33 -1.64 -9.99
C ILE A 18 -17.71 -1.39 -11.36
N PRO A 19 -16.39 -1.15 -11.47
CA PRO A 19 -15.73 -0.93 -12.76
C PRO A 19 -15.85 -2.17 -13.66
N ALA A 20 -15.91 -1.96 -14.99
CA ALA A 20 -15.94 -3.05 -15.95
C ALA A 20 -14.73 -3.99 -15.77
N GLY A 21 -14.98 -5.30 -15.75
CA GLY A 21 -13.99 -6.34 -15.52
C GLY A 21 -13.73 -6.66 -14.05
N TYR A 22 -14.38 -5.96 -13.12
CA TYR A 22 -14.24 -6.16 -11.66
C TYR A 22 -15.49 -6.78 -11.01
N GLU A 23 -16.50 -7.11 -11.80
CA GLU A 23 -17.80 -7.63 -11.33
C GLU A 23 -17.72 -9.08 -10.84
N HIS A 24 -16.66 -9.79 -11.21
CA HIS A 24 -16.55 -11.25 -11.01
C HIS A 24 -15.98 -11.65 -9.65
N VAL A 25 -15.59 -10.69 -8.81
CA VAL A 25 -15.03 -10.96 -7.49
C VAL A 25 -16.09 -10.69 -6.42
N ASP A 26 -16.74 -11.76 -5.94
CA ASP A 26 -17.60 -11.70 -4.76
C ASP A 26 -16.72 -11.92 -3.51
N PRO A 27 -16.60 -10.94 -2.60
CA PRO A 27 -15.76 -11.06 -1.40
C PRO A 27 -16.09 -12.26 -0.50
N ARG A 28 -17.31 -12.82 -0.59
CA ARG A 28 -17.74 -13.98 0.19
C ARG A 28 -17.15 -15.28 -0.35
N THR A 29 -16.93 -15.37 -1.65
CA THR A 29 -16.46 -16.59 -2.36
C THR A 29 -15.07 -16.42 -2.96
N ALA A 30 -14.53 -15.20 -3.01
CA ALA A 30 -13.23 -14.92 -3.57
C ALA A 30 -12.10 -15.61 -2.80
N THR A 31 -11.08 -16.03 -3.52
CA THR A 31 -9.81 -16.44 -2.92
C THR A 31 -9.14 -15.21 -2.31
N ARG A 32 -8.82 -15.31 -1.01
CA ARG A 32 -8.05 -14.28 -0.30
C ARG A 32 -6.57 -14.54 -0.44
N VAL A 33 -5.83 -13.52 -0.84
CA VAL A 33 -4.38 -13.58 -1.05
C VAL A 33 -3.72 -12.68 0.00
N PRO A 34 -2.88 -13.22 0.90
CA PRO A 34 -2.17 -12.40 1.89
C PRO A 34 -1.10 -11.55 1.19
N LEU A 35 -1.21 -10.23 1.31
CA LEU A 35 -0.30 -9.27 0.70
C LEU A 35 0.44 -8.43 1.75
N THR A 36 0.54 -8.93 2.97
CA THR A 36 1.19 -8.25 4.09
C THR A 36 2.54 -8.90 4.39
N LEU A 37 3.58 -8.10 4.55
CA LEU A 37 4.86 -8.53 5.13
C LEU A 37 4.75 -8.47 6.66
N SER A 38 5.22 -9.51 7.33
CA SER A 38 5.13 -9.60 8.79
C SER A 38 6.01 -8.57 9.48
N LEU A 39 5.41 -7.81 10.39
CA LEU A 39 6.14 -6.97 11.33
C LEU A 39 6.79 -7.85 12.41
N ARG A 40 8.09 -7.73 12.60
CA ARG A 40 8.89 -8.45 13.60
C ARG A 40 10.17 -7.66 13.90
N GLU A 41 10.85 -7.98 14.98
CA GLU A 41 12.19 -7.46 15.22
C GLU A 41 13.15 -7.82 14.08
N GLY A 42 14.09 -6.93 13.81
CA GLY A 42 15.08 -7.11 12.76
C GLY A 42 14.52 -7.10 11.34
N VAL A 43 13.34 -6.49 11.09
CA VAL A 43 12.87 -6.27 9.70
C VAL A 43 13.77 -5.28 8.96
N PRO A 44 13.81 -5.32 7.61
CA PRO A 44 14.41 -4.23 6.83
C PRO A 44 13.79 -2.89 7.18
N LEU A 45 14.64 -1.86 7.27
CA LEU A 45 14.26 -0.49 7.66
C LEU A 45 14.78 0.51 6.64
N TYR A 46 13.96 1.49 6.30
CA TYR A 46 14.45 2.65 5.60
C TYR A 46 15.52 3.36 6.48
N PRO A 47 16.63 3.86 5.91
CA PRO A 47 17.67 4.52 6.70
C PRO A 47 17.13 5.66 7.56
N GLY A 48 17.34 5.56 8.87
CA GLY A 48 16.86 6.53 9.86
C GLY A 48 15.56 6.17 10.56
N ASP A 49 14.82 5.15 10.10
CA ASP A 49 13.64 4.66 10.81
C ASP A 49 14.01 3.95 12.11
N PRO A 50 13.24 4.14 13.20
CA PRO A 50 13.49 3.44 14.46
C PRO A 50 13.15 1.95 14.33
N GLU A 51 13.96 1.13 14.98
CA GLU A 51 13.71 -0.31 15.06
C GLU A 51 12.45 -0.62 15.88
N LEU A 52 11.78 -1.73 15.54
CA LEU A 52 10.75 -2.30 16.38
C LEU A 52 11.41 -2.81 17.66
N ALA A 53 10.91 -2.35 18.80
CA ALA A 53 11.22 -2.89 20.12
C ALA A 53 9.94 -3.06 20.93
N TRP A 54 9.87 -4.14 21.68
CA TRP A 54 8.76 -4.44 22.56
C TRP A 54 9.26 -5.15 23.82
N GLU A 55 8.43 -5.20 24.84
CA GLU A 55 8.73 -5.87 26.08
C GLU A 55 7.50 -6.56 26.65
N VAL A 56 7.70 -7.62 27.42
CA VAL A 56 6.64 -8.24 28.20
C VAL A 56 6.37 -7.36 29.43
N ALA A 57 5.21 -6.73 29.45
CA ALA A 57 4.75 -5.92 30.57
C ALA A 57 4.20 -6.78 31.72
N THR A 58 3.51 -7.87 31.37
CA THR A 58 2.93 -8.81 32.34
C THR A 58 2.81 -10.19 31.69
N ASP A 59 3.18 -11.24 32.40
CA ASP A 59 2.86 -12.63 32.03
C ASP A 59 2.46 -13.39 33.29
N THR A 60 1.18 -13.67 33.41
CA THR A 60 0.60 -14.42 34.53
C THR A 60 0.04 -15.78 34.08
N ARG A 61 0.36 -16.21 32.86
CA ARG A 61 -0.10 -17.50 32.32
C ARG A 61 0.54 -18.65 33.08
N THR A 62 -0.26 -19.65 33.39
CA THR A 62 0.20 -20.93 33.93
C THR A 62 -0.03 -22.07 32.95
N PRO A 63 0.71 -23.20 33.03
CA PRO A 63 0.49 -24.34 32.15
C PRO A 63 -0.92 -24.92 32.21
N ALA A 64 -1.61 -24.78 33.35
CA ALA A 64 -2.95 -25.34 33.57
C ALA A 64 -4.07 -24.48 32.97
N HIS A 65 -3.85 -23.20 32.68
CA HIS A 65 -4.82 -22.22 32.14
C HIS A 65 -6.11 -22.02 32.95
N ASP A 66 -6.16 -22.52 34.19
CA ASP A 66 -7.38 -22.52 34.99
C ASP A 66 -7.58 -21.25 35.82
N ASP A 67 -6.58 -20.39 35.88
CA ASP A 67 -6.54 -19.18 36.72
C ASP A 67 -6.78 -17.88 35.98
N GLY A 68 -7.08 -17.91 34.66
CA GLY A 68 -7.34 -16.74 33.86
C GLY A 68 -6.11 -15.86 33.58
N GLY A 69 -4.90 -16.40 33.68
CA GLY A 69 -3.66 -15.70 33.40
C GLY A 69 -3.57 -15.19 31.96
N TYR A 70 -2.89 -14.06 31.76
CA TYR A 70 -2.74 -13.41 30.45
C TYR A 70 -1.31 -12.92 30.20
N LEU A 71 -0.99 -12.76 28.93
CA LEU A 71 0.22 -12.09 28.46
C LEU A 71 -0.16 -10.67 27.98
N LEU A 72 0.55 -9.68 28.49
CA LEU A 72 0.48 -8.30 28.01
C LEU A 72 1.87 -7.86 27.53
N GLU A 73 1.92 -7.44 26.29
CA GLU A 73 3.12 -6.92 25.66
C GLU A 73 2.97 -5.41 25.40
N ARG A 74 4.07 -4.69 25.43
CA ARG A 74 4.12 -3.26 25.14
C ARG A 74 5.15 -2.99 24.05
N VAL A 75 4.72 -2.34 22.96
CA VAL A 75 5.63 -1.81 21.94
C VAL A 75 6.27 -0.54 22.50
N THR A 76 7.59 -0.51 22.59
CA THR A 76 8.37 0.61 23.13
C THR A 76 8.99 1.47 22.04
N SER A 77 9.19 0.92 20.83
CA SER A 77 9.67 1.63 19.65
C SER A 77 9.07 1.04 18.38
N LEU A 78 8.65 1.88 17.45
CA LEU A 78 8.13 1.45 16.15
C LEU A 78 8.14 2.63 15.17
N GLY A 79 8.82 2.45 14.03
CA GLY A 79 8.68 3.34 12.87
C GLY A 79 7.29 3.22 12.25
N THR A 80 6.61 4.33 12.02
CA THR A 80 5.25 4.31 11.45
C THR A 80 5.24 3.91 9.98
N HIS A 81 6.41 3.87 9.33
CA HIS A 81 6.61 3.48 7.94
C HIS A 81 7.38 2.15 7.79
N THR A 82 7.35 1.30 8.81
CA THR A 82 8.05 0.01 8.84
C THR A 82 7.15 -1.13 8.36
N ALA A 83 7.69 -2.11 7.60
CA ALA A 83 6.98 -3.25 7.01
C ALA A 83 5.80 -2.82 6.11
N SER A 84 4.78 -3.67 5.94
CA SER A 84 3.61 -3.28 5.13
C SER A 84 2.84 -2.15 5.78
N HIS A 85 2.74 -1.02 5.09
CA HIS A 85 2.09 0.17 5.60
C HIS A 85 1.48 1.02 4.48
N ILE A 86 0.69 2.01 4.85
CA ILE A 86 0.28 3.08 3.94
C ILE A 86 0.85 4.41 4.42
N SER A 87 1.19 5.29 3.48
CA SER A 87 1.54 6.68 3.74
C SER A 87 0.39 7.60 3.35
N ALA A 88 0.05 8.52 4.25
CA ALA A 88 -1.00 9.52 4.07
C ALA A 88 -0.43 10.84 3.53
N PRO A 89 -1.23 11.71 2.91
CA PRO A 89 -0.77 12.97 2.32
C PRO A 89 0.14 13.81 3.21
N VAL A 90 -0.12 13.90 4.51
CA VAL A 90 0.68 14.69 5.46
C VAL A 90 2.15 14.26 5.52
N HIS A 91 2.47 13.05 5.05
CA HIS A 91 3.86 12.55 5.07
C HIS A 91 4.79 13.45 4.25
N PHE A 92 4.35 13.93 3.09
CA PHE A 92 5.13 14.81 2.19
C PHE A 92 4.46 16.17 1.94
N VAL A 93 3.19 16.35 2.33
CA VAL A 93 2.42 17.55 2.03
C VAL A 93 2.10 18.29 3.32
N LEU A 94 2.66 19.48 3.48
CA LEU A 94 2.37 20.33 4.64
C LEU A 94 0.86 20.63 4.70
N GLY A 95 0.23 20.30 5.84
CA GLY A 95 -1.23 20.44 6.01
C GLY A 95 -2.06 19.36 5.31
N GLY A 96 -1.41 18.33 4.73
CA GLY A 96 -2.10 17.18 4.14
C GLY A 96 -2.89 16.37 5.17
N LYS A 97 -3.83 15.55 4.67
CA LYS A 97 -4.64 14.65 5.52
C LYS A 97 -3.75 13.62 6.22
N ARG A 98 -4.06 13.35 7.50
CA ARG A 98 -3.53 12.22 8.28
C ARG A 98 -4.36 10.97 8.05
N LEU A 99 -3.89 9.80 8.49
CA LEU A 99 -4.59 8.52 8.29
C LEU A 99 -6.04 8.54 8.80
N ASN A 100 -6.28 9.11 9.98
CA ASN A 100 -7.62 9.21 10.58
C ASN A 100 -8.55 10.21 9.86
N GLN A 101 -8.03 10.98 8.91
CA GLN A 101 -8.79 11.96 8.11
C GLN A 101 -9.06 11.45 6.67
N LEU A 102 -8.57 10.27 6.34
CA LEU A 102 -8.81 9.66 5.02
C LEU A 102 -10.24 9.16 4.92
N ASP A 103 -10.79 9.22 3.71
CA ASP A 103 -12.10 8.65 3.40
C ASP A 103 -12.06 7.11 3.45
N GLU A 104 -13.20 6.45 3.61
CA GLU A 104 -13.31 4.99 3.61
C GLU A 104 -12.98 4.34 2.25
N ASP A 105 -12.89 5.16 1.21
CA ASP A 105 -12.60 4.69 -0.15
C ASP A 105 -11.27 3.98 -0.31
N PHE A 106 -10.30 4.27 0.57
CA PHE A 106 -9.00 3.60 0.59
C PHE A 106 -9.03 2.20 1.21
N THR A 107 -10.12 1.81 1.84
CA THR A 107 -10.22 0.50 2.53
C THR A 107 -10.46 -0.66 1.58
N LEU A 108 -11.06 -0.42 0.41
CA LEU A 108 -11.31 -1.42 -0.61
C LEU A 108 -11.25 -0.78 -2.00
N MET A 109 -10.26 -1.18 -2.79
CA MET A 109 -9.98 -0.58 -4.10
C MET A 109 -9.91 -1.66 -5.20
N PRO A 110 -10.39 -1.36 -6.41
CA PRO A 110 -10.04 -2.15 -7.59
C PRO A 110 -8.53 -2.15 -7.78
N LEU A 111 -7.93 -3.31 -8.07
CA LEU A 111 -6.48 -3.48 -8.15
C LEU A 111 -6.02 -3.62 -9.61
N ALA A 112 -4.99 -2.86 -9.97
CA ALA A 112 -4.21 -3.04 -11.19
C ALA A 112 -2.76 -3.39 -10.81
N VAL A 113 -2.23 -4.52 -11.32
CA VAL A 113 -0.86 -4.97 -11.06
C VAL A 113 -0.04 -4.89 -12.33
N ILE A 114 0.98 -4.04 -12.32
CA ILE A 114 1.91 -3.86 -13.44
C ILE A 114 3.17 -4.70 -13.15
N ASP A 115 3.28 -5.84 -13.82
CA ASP A 115 4.42 -6.76 -13.65
C ASP A 115 5.63 -6.28 -14.45
N VAL A 116 6.68 -5.84 -13.76
CA VAL A 116 7.93 -5.35 -14.34
C VAL A 116 9.08 -6.34 -14.21
N ARG A 117 8.84 -7.54 -13.65
CA ARG A 117 9.87 -8.56 -13.41
C ARG A 117 10.62 -8.97 -14.68
N ARG A 118 9.94 -9.03 -15.82
CA ARG A 118 10.59 -9.33 -17.11
C ARG A 118 11.58 -8.23 -17.49
N ARG A 119 11.16 -6.97 -17.39
CA ARG A 119 12.02 -5.81 -17.71
C ARG A 119 13.25 -5.75 -16.79
N ILE A 120 13.08 -6.04 -15.50
CA ILE A 120 14.21 -6.13 -14.56
C ILE A 120 15.25 -7.15 -15.02
N ARG A 121 14.80 -8.33 -15.47
CA ARG A 121 15.72 -9.37 -15.99
C ARG A 121 16.41 -8.98 -17.29
N GLU A 122 15.73 -8.25 -18.17
CA GLU A 122 16.23 -7.89 -19.50
C GLU A 122 17.12 -6.63 -19.50
N SER A 123 16.85 -5.68 -18.62
CA SER A 123 17.46 -4.33 -18.67
C SER A 123 18.01 -3.85 -17.32
N GLY A 124 17.98 -4.68 -16.27
CA GLY A 124 18.33 -4.27 -14.91
C GLY A 124 17.21 -3.51 -14.22
N PRO A 125 17.40 -3.19 -12.93
CA PRO A 125 16.36 -2.57 -12.10
C PRO A 125 16.29 -1.02 -12.20
N ASP A 126 17.31 -0.37 -12.73
CA ASP A 126 17.45 1.08 -12.72
C ASP A 126 16.61 1.75 -13.80
N PHE A 127 15.30 1.80 -13.60
CA PHE A 127 14.38 2.50 -14.51
C PHE A 127 13.15 3.06 -13.80
N VAL A 128 12.50 4.00 -14.47
CA VAL A 128 11.16 4.46 -14.10
C VAL A 128 10.13 3.94 -15.08
N VAL A 129 8.96 3.56 -14.58
CA VAL A 129 7.81 3.14 -15.39
C VAL A 129 7.13 4.38 -15.93
N THR A 130 7.11 4.49 -17.25
CA THR A 130 6.57 5.64 -17.98
C THR A 130 5.07 5.50 -18.27
N ARG A 131 4.42 6.62 -18.55
CA ARG A 131 3.03 6.66 -19.02
C ARG A 131 2.79 5.75 -20.23
N GLU A 132 3.72 5.69 -21.18
CA GLU A 132 3.55 4.87 -22.39
C GLU A 132 3.60 3.37 -22.06
N GLU A 133 4.40 2.97 -21.09
CA GLU A 133 4.42 1.59 -20.61
C GLU A 133 3.11 1.21 -19.92
N VAL A 134 2.56 2.11 -19.10
CA VAL A 134 1.25 1.90 -18.49
C VAL A 134 0.16 1.81 -19.56
N ARG A 135 0.19 2.67 -20.60
CA ARG A 135 -0.75 2.57 -21.73
C ARG A 135 -0.59 1.27 -22.51
N THR A 136 0.64 0.78 -22.64
CA THR A 136 0.91 -0.54 -23.27
C THR A 136 0.32 -1.67 -22.43
N TRP A 137 0.44 -1.58 -21.11
CA TRP A 137 -0.21 -2.50 -20.18
C TRP A 137 -1.74 -2.44 -20.33
N GLU A 138 -2.33 -1.24 -20.39
CA GLU A 138 -3.78 -1.07 -20.57
C GLU A 138 -4.32 -1.68 -21.89
N ARG A 139 -3.57 -1.59 -22.97
CA ARG A 139 -3.95 -2.23 -24.24
C ARG A 139 -4.07 -3.74 -24.14
N ARG A 140 -3.39 -4.37 -23.21
CA ARG A 140 -3.37 -5.83 -23.03
C ARG A 140 -4.37 -6.31 -21.97
N HIS A 141 -4.58 -5.51 -20.95
CA HIS A 141 -5.27 -5.95 -19.72
C HIS A 141 -6.57 -5.19 -19.45
N GLY A 142 -6.80 -4.08 -20.13
CA GLY A 142 -7.93 -3.19 -19.88
C GLY A 142 -7.53 -1.90 -19.20
N ARG A 143 -8.41 -0.91 -19.25
CA ARG A 143 -8.18 0.41 -18.68
C ARG A 143 -8.07 0.33 -17.15
N ILE A 144 -7.11 1.00 -16.58
CA ILE A 144 -6.99 1.18 -15.12
C ILE A 144 -8.28 1.80 -14.58
N PRO A 145 -8.91 1.18 -13.57
CA PRO A 145 -10.20 1.62 -13.05
C PRO A 145 -10.06 2.92 -12.26
N ALA A 146 -11.08 3.77 -12.36
CA ALA A 146 -11.19 4.90 -11.45
C ALA A 146 -11.30 4.41 -10.00
N ARG A 147 -10.75 5.18 -9.07
CA ARG A 147 -10.68 4.84 -7.64
C ARG A 147 -9.87 3.56 -7.36
N GLY A 148 -9.03 3.14 -8.31
CA GLY A 148 -8.18 1.96 -8.19
C GLY A 148 -6.88 2.22 -7.44
N CYS A 149 -6.25 1.12 -7.03
CA CYS A 149 -4.88 1.03 -6.58
C CYS A 149 -4.02 0.46 -7.71
N VAL A 150 -2.89 1.09 -8.00
CA VAL A 150 -1.94 0.64 -9.03
C VAL A 150 -0.65 0.21 -8.35
N LEU A 151 -0.34 -1.08 -8.42
CA LEU A 151 0.86 -1.66 -7.81
C LEU A 151 1.87 -2.08 -8.88
N LEU A 152 3.15 -1.81 -8.61
CA LEU A 152 4.26 -2.46 -9.32
C LEU A 152 4.55 -3.82 -8.68
N LEU A 153 4.74 -4.83 -9.51
CA LEU A 153 5.24 -6.14 -9.12
C LEU A 153 6.67 -6.28 -9.61
N THR A 154 7.63 -6.12 -8.68
CA THR A 154 9.06 -6.26 -8.95
C THR A 154 9.57 -7.67 -8.68
N GLY A 155 8.91 -8.39 -7.76
CA GLY A 155 9.33 -9.68 -7.25
C GLY A 155 10.37 -9.60 -6.13
N TYR A 156 10.53 -8.41 -5.49
CA TYR A 156 11.53 -8.19 -4.45
C TYR A 156 11.01 -8.47 -3.03
N ALA A 157 9.71 -8.61 -2.83
CA ALA A 157 9.15 -8.93 -1.51
C ALA A 157 9.85 -10.10 -0.77
N PRO A 158 10.31 -11.20 -1.43
CA PRO A 158 11.06 -12.24 -0.75
C PRO A 158 12.41 -11.80 -0.15
N LEU A 159 13.00 -10.70 -0.64
CA LEU A 159 14.24 -10.14 -0.07
C LEU A 159 14.01 -9.58 1.34
N PHE A 160 12.77 -9.21 1.68
CA PHE A 160 12.39 -8.71 3.00
C PHE A 160 12.74 -9.69 4.14
N TYR A 161 12.80 -10.98 3.82
CA TYR A 161 13.15 -12.03 4.78
C TYR A 161 14.65 -12.36 4.78
N ARG A 162 15.47 -11.61 4.02
CA ARG A 162 16.91 -11.81 3.89
C ARG A 162 17.66 -10.63 4.50
N GLY A 163 18.11 -10.78 5.74
CA GLY A 163 18.83 -9.73 6.46
C GLY A 163 17.90 -8.81 7.26
N SER A 164 18.47 -7.81 7.90
CA SER A 164 17.79 -6.90 8.82
C SER A 164 18.32 -5.48 8.69
N GLY A 165 17.54 -4.52 9.21
CA GLY A 165 17.93 -3.11 9.24
C GLY A 165 18.10 -2.49 7.84
N SER A 166 18.81 -1.36 7.82
CA SER A 166 19.03 -0.58 6.58
C SER A 166 20.02 -1.21 5.60
N ASP A 167 20.84 -2.15 6.05
CA ASP A 167 21.85 -2.82 5.22
C ASP A 167 21.32 -4.11 4.56
N SER A 168 20.05 -4.43 4.79
CA SER A 168 19.44 -5.63 4.20
C SER A 168 19.40 -5.56 2.67
N PRO A 169 19.47 -6.72 1.97
CA PRO A 169 19.32 -6.76 0.51
C PRO A 169 18.01 -6.16 0.02
N TYR A 170 16.96 -6.17 0.84
CA TYR A 170 15.68 -5.56 0.49
C TYR A 170 15.77 -4.04 0.34
N VAL A 171 16.60 -3.39 1.17
CA VAL A 171 16.80 -1.93 1.18
C VAL A 171 17.85 -1.50 0.16
N THR A 172 18.94 -2.27 0.06
CA THR A 172 20.12 -1.88 -0.72
C THR A 172 20.08 -2.30 -2.19
N THR A 173 19.18 -3.23 -2.58
CA THR A 173 19.03 -3.62 -3.98
C THR A 173 18.29 -2.51 -4.75
N PRO A 174 18.85 -1.98 -5.85
CA PRO A 174 18.16 -1.00 -6.68
C PRO A 174 16.81 -1.55 -7.16
N ALA A 175 15.77 -0.72 -7.11
CA ALA A 175 14.41 -1.07 -7.49
C ALA A 175 13.83 -0.07 -8.49
N PRO A 176 12.99 -0.54 -9.45
CA PRO A 176 12.25 0.36 -10.33
C PRO A 176 11.07 0.98 -9.58
N GLY A 177 10.58 2.12 -10.12
CA GLY A 177 9.40 2.80 -9.61
C GLY A 177 8.66 3.52 -10.73
N PHE A 178 7.62 4.27 -10.40
CA PHE A 178 6.92 5.11 -11.36
C PHE A 178 7.67 6.41 -11.60
N ALA A 179 7.64 6.92 -12.83
CA ALA A 179 7.98 8.31 -13.08
C ALA A 179 6.92 9.22 -12.44
N GLY A 180 7.32 10.34 -11.82
CA GLY A 180 6.37 11.29 -11.21
C GLY A 180 5.30 11.78 -12.20
N SER A 181 5.67 12.04 -13.46
CA SER A 181 4.73 12.41 -14.53
C SER A 181 3.74 11.30 -14.89
N THR A 182 4.11 10.03 -14.67
CA THR A 182 3.21 8.89 -14.84
C THR A 182 2.18 8.89 -13.72
N VAL A 183 2.59 9.17 -12.49
CA VAL A 183 1.67 9.29 -11.35
C VAL A 183 0.69 10.44 -11.57
N ASP A 184 1.16 11.63 -11.95
CA ASP A 184 0.28 12.76 -12.27
C ASP A 184 -0.79 12.36 -13.31
N TRP A 185 -0.38 11.66 -14.37
CA TRP A 185 -1.31 11.19 -15.38
C TRP A 185 -2.29 10.12 -14.84
N LEU A 186 -1.86 9.21 -13.98
CA LEU A 186 -2.72 8.21 -13.35
C LEU A 186 -3.81 8.88 -12.50
N PHE A 187 -3.46 9.89 -11.72
CA PHE A 187 -4.44 10.64 -10.92
C PHE A 187 -5.38 11.48 -11.79
N THR A 188 -4.85 12.22 -12.78
CA THR A 188 -5.67 13.14 -13.58
C THR A 188 -6.50 12.43 -14.66
N ALA A 189 -5.99 11.39 -15.29
CA ALA A 189 -6.62 10.72 -16.43
C ALA A 189 -7.29 9.38 -16.09
N ARG A 190 -6.99 8.81 -14.93
CA ARG A 190 -7.56 7.53 -14.45
C ARG A 190 -8.30 7.68 -13.12
N SER A 191 -8.09 8.79 -12.40
CA SER A 191 -8.72 9.09 -11.11
C SER A 191 -8.47 7.97 -10.10
N ILE A 192 -7.22 7.47 -10.02
CA ILE A 192 -6.82 6.46 -9.06
C ILE A 192 -6.82 7.03 -7.64
N LEU A 193 -6.74 6.17 -6.63
CA LEU A 193 -6.62 6.55 -5.22
C LEU A 193 -5.23 6.25 -4.66
N ALA A 194 -4.55 5.26 -5.19
CA ALA A 194 -3.31 4.78 -4.60
C ALA A 194 -2.31 4.30 -5.65
N THR A 195 -1.02 4.46 -5.33
CA THR A 195 0.09 3.77 -5.97
C THR A 195 0.84 2.92 -4.94
N GLY A 196 1.69 2.00 -5.39
CA GLY A 196 2.52 1.23 -4.46
C GLY A 196 3.37 0.18 -5.17
N SER A 197 4.08 -0.61 -4.36
CA SER A 197 5.00 -1.64 -4.84
C SER A 197 5.26 -2.72 -3.78
N ASP A 198 5.82 -3.83 -4.20
CA ASP A 198 6.41 -4.86 -3.34
C ASP A 198 7.87 -4.53 -2.92
N THR A 199 8.23 -3.23 -2.95
CA THR A 199 9.49 -2.63 -2.46
C THR A 199 9.19 -1.58 -1.40
N LEU A 200 10.20 -0.82 -0.97
CA LEU A 200 10.09 0.24 0.05
C LEU A 200 9.07 1.33 -0.30
N GLY A 201 8.75 1.51 -1.58
CA GLY A 201 7.78 2.50 -2.04
C GLY A 201 7.55 2.44 -3.55
N PRO A 202 6.70 3.30 -4.12
CA PRO A 202 6.45 3.36 -5.55
C PRO A 202 7.58 4.04 -6.35
N ASP A 203 8.62 4.55 -5.67
CA ASP A 203 9.73 5.29 -6.26
C ASP A 203 10.82 4.36 -6.77
N ALA A 204 11.46 4.73 -7.89
CA ALA A 204 12.67 4.08 -8.34
C ALA A 204 13.88 4.52 -7.49
N THR A 205 14.82 3.63 -7.23
CA THR A 205 16.04 3.97 -6.47
C THR A 205 16.84 5.09 -7.11
N ILE A 206 16.79 5.23 -8.44
CA ILE A 206 17.44 6.34 -9.17
C ILE A 206 16.73 7.69 -8.98
N ASP A 207 15.50 7.69 -8.49
CA ASP A 207 14.73 8.92 -8.21
C ASP A 207 14.92 9.36 -6.75
N THR A 208 16.03 10.02 -6.48
CA THR A 208 16.36 10.51 -5.13
C THR A 208 15.42 11.60 -4.61
N ALA A 209 14.55 12.14 -5.48
CA ALA A 209 13.54 13.14 -5.11
C ALA A 209 12.19 12.52 -4.74
N LEU A 210 12.06 11.19 -4.75
CA LEU A 210 10.86 10.43 -4.38
C LEU A 210 9.60 10.97 -5.08
N GLN A 211 9.69 11.16 -6.40
CA GLN A 211 8.64 11.83 -7.17
C GLN A 211 7.34 11.03 -7.23
N ALA A 212 7.40 9.70 -7.28
CA ALA A 212 6.19 8.90 -7.33
C ALA A 212 5.39 9.02 -6.02
N THR A 213 6.04 8.92 -4.86
CA THR A 213 5.42 9.16 -3.54
C THR A 213 4.93 10.60 -3.45
N THR A 214 5.80 11.57 -3.74
CA THR A 214 5.46 13.00 -3.67
C THR A 214 4.19 13.32 -4.49
N ARG A 215 4.12 12.86 -5.74
CA ARG A 215 2.96 13.12 -6.61
C ARG A 215 1.71 12.41 -6.13
N THR A 216 1.82 11.16 -5.69
CA THR A 216 0.69 10.42 -5.11
C THR A 216 0.07 11.21 -3.96
N LEU A 217 0.88 11.66 -3.01
CA LEU A 217 0.42 12.35 -1.81
C LEU A 217 -0.08 13.77 -2.10
N LEU A 218 0.52 14.49 -3.07
CA LEU A 218 0.05 15.81 -3.54
C LEU A 218 -1.34 15.74 -4.17
N HIS A 219 -1.67 14.65 -4.87
CA HIS A 219 -3.02 14.41 -5.39
C HIS A 219 -4.03 13.97 -4.32
N GLY A 220 -3.62 13.90 -3.06
CA GLY A 220 -4.49 13.44 -1.95
C GLY A 220 -4.66 11.92 -1.90
N GLY A 221 -3.87 11.18 -2.67
CA GLY A 221 -3.82 9.71 -2.66
C GLY A 221 -3.02 9.15 -1.48
N VAL A 222 -2.85 7.84 -1.48
CA VAL A 222 -2.01 7.10 -0.52
C VAL A 222 -1.03 6.20 -1.26
N THR A 223 0.13 5.92 -0.64
CA THR A 223 1.00 4.86 -1.11
C THR A 223 0.78 3.58 -0.31
N LEU A 224 0.84 2.42 -0.99
CA LEU A 224 0.90 1.10 -0.36
C LEU A 224 2.32 0.60 -0.52
N GLU A 225 3.02 0.43 0.57
CA GLU A 225 4.45 0.14 0.57
C GLU A 225 4.73 -1.21 1.21
N ASN A 226 5.78 -1.87 0.75
CA ASN A 226 6.16 -3.20 1.23
C ASN A 226 5.02 -4.21 1.07
N VAL A 227 4.44 -4.30 -0.14
CA VAL A 227 3.40 -5.28 -0.46
C VAL A 227 4.00 -6.69 -0.47
N GLY A 228 3.31 -7.64 0.13
CA GLY A 228 3.82 -8.99 0.42
C GLY A 228 4.09 -9.88 -0.79
N PRO A 229 4.76 -11.02 -0.56
CA PRO A 229 5.34 -11.86 -1.61
C PRO A 229 4.30 -12.58 -2.48
N ASP A 230 3.05 -12.64 -2.05
CA ASP A 230 1.97 -13.29 -2.80
C ASP A 230 1.34 -12.39 -3.88
N LEU A 231 1.84 -11.16 -4.08
CA LEU A 231 1.37 -10.26 -5.15
C LEU A 231 1.37 -10.93 -6.55
N PRO A 232 2.30 -11.83 -6.91
CA PRO A 232 2.24 -12.58 -8.18
C PRO A 232 1.02 -13.47 -8.38
N ARG A 233 0.25 -13.74 -7.33
CA ARG A 233 -0.99 -14.52 -7.40
C ARG A 233 -2.18 -13.69 -7.86
N MET A 234 -2.07 -12.36 -7.81
CA MET A 234 -3.08 -11.43 -8.27
C MET A 234 -3.06 -11.34 -9.79
N ARG A 235 -4.24 -11.15 -10.39
CA ARG A 235 -4.35 -10.89 -11.84
C ARG A 235 -3.88 -9.46 -12.13
N PRO A 236 -3.38 -9.22 -13.34
CA PRO A 236 -3.06 -7.84 -13.75
C PRO A 236 -4.25 -6.88 -13.59
N HIS A 237 -5.48 -7.34 -13.88
CA HIS A 237 -6.70 -6.55 -13.88
C HIS A 237 -7.89 -7.39 -13.40
N GLY A 238 -8.85 -6.78 -12.71
CA GLY A 238 -10.11 -7.44 -12.33
C GLY A 238 -10.15 -7.96 -10.89
N ASP A 239 -9.08 -7.79 -10.13
CA ASP A 239 -9.00 -8.15 -8.71
C ASP A 239 -9.20 -6.93 -7.80
N TRP A 240 -9.35 -7.16 -6.51
CA TRP A 240 -9.52 -6.12 -5.51
C TRP A 240 -8.44 -6.22 -4.43
N ILE A 241 -8.13 -5.09 -3.80
CA ILE A 241 -7.29 -5.04 -2.60
C ILE A 241 -8.03 -4.37 -1.47
N ALA A 242 -8.04 -5.02 -0.30
CA ALA A 242 -8.46 -4.41 0.95
C ALA A 242 -7.25 -3.96 1.76
N VAL A 243 -7.38 -2.80 2.37
CA VAL A 243 -6.42 -2.20 3.30
C VAL A 243 -7.08 -2.15 4.67
N ASN A 244 -6.57 -2.93 5.61
CA ASN A 244 -7.17 -3.14 6.92
C ASN A 244 -6.19 -2.73 8.03
N GLY A 245 -6.68 -2.02 9.02
CA GLY A 245 -5.88 -1.62 10.17
C GLY A 245 -6.44 -0.39 10.88
N ASN A 246 -5.78 -0.01 11.96
CA ASN A 246 -6.09 1.22 12.65
C ASN A 246 -5.62 2.43 11.85
N ARG A 247 -6.36 3.51 11.94
CA ARG A 247 -6.01 4.79 11.32
C ARG A 247 -5.71 5.85 12.39
N PRO A 248 -4.54 5.80 13.04
CA PRO A 248 -4.14 6.82 14.00
C PRO A 248 -3.91 8.16 13.31
N ALA A 249 -3.76 9.23 14.09
CA ALA A 249 -3.47 10.57 13.58
C ALA A 249 -1.98 10.71 13.16
N PHE A 250 -1.46 9.74 12.39
CA PHE A 250 -0.06 9.67 11.92
C PHE A 250 0.04 9.91 10.42
N SER A 251 1.28 10.07 9.94
CA SER A 251 1.62 10.23 8.52
C SER A 251 1.59 8.90 7.75
N GLY A 252 1.78 7.79 8.43
CA GLY A 252 1.69 6.43 7.93
C GLY A 252 1.51 5.47 9.10
N PHE A 253 1.07 4.25 8.85
CA PHE A 253 0.98 3.20 9.86
C PHE A 253 0.87 1.83 9.23
N GLN A 254 1.29 0.81 9.96
CA GLN A 254 1.21 -0.58 9.54
C GLN A 254 -0.23 -0.97 9.23
N MET A 255 -0.43 -1.53 8.03
CA MET A 255 -1.73 -1.98 7.54
C MET A 255 -1.63 -3.40 7.00
N GLY A 256 -2.70 -4.16 7.20
CA GLY A 256 -2.88 -5.44 6.54
C GLY A 256 -3.38 -5.24 5.11
N PHE A 257 -2.76 -5.92 4.15
CA PHE A 257 -3.18 -5.93 2.76
C PHE A 257 -3.73 -7.31 2.41
N THR A 258 -4.93 -7.36 1.88
CA THR A 258 -5.57 -8.60 1.42
C THR A 258 -6.05 -8.43 -0.01
N GLY A 259 -5.52 -9.25 -0.90
CA GLY A 259 -6.04 -9.35 -2.26
C GLY A 259 -7.27 -10.26 -2.33
N PHE A 260 -8.21 -9.93 -3.21
CA PHE A 260 -9.38 -10.76 -3.53
C PHE A 260 -9.37 -11.06 -5.02
N THR A 261 -9.28 -12.34 -5.36
CA THR A 261 -9.29 -12.82 -6.74
C THR A 261 -10.39 -13.88 -6.94
N SER A 262 -10.93 -14.00 -8.15
CA SER A 262 -11.89 -15.07 -8.44
C SER A 262 -11.27 -16.44 -8.18
N PRO A 263 -12.04 -17.42 -7.69
CA PRO A 263 -11.60 -18.81 -7.65
C PRO A 263 -11.11 -19.26 -9.03
N ARG A 264 -10.02 -20.01 -9.06
CA ARG A 264 -9.51 -20.65 -10.29
C ARG A 264 -10.33 -21.86 -10.64
#